data_da603cdc0fa6fc0910d7048afb09a63a
#
_entry.id   da603cdc0fa6fc0910d7048afb09a63a
#
_cell.length_a   1.000
_cell.length_b   1.000
_cell.length_c   1.000
_cell.angle_alpha   90.00
_cell.angle_beta   90.00
_cell.angle_gamma   90.00
#
_symmetry.space_group_name_H-M   'P 1'
#
loop_
_entity.id
_entity.type
_entity.pdbx_description
1 polymer ?
#
loop_
_entity_poly.entity_id
_entity_poly.type
_entity_poly.pdbx_seq_one_letter_code
_entity_poly.pdbx_strand_id
1 'polypeptide(L)'
;VVPMFHVNAWCLPYAATLVGAKQVLPGPRLDPASLVELFDGEGVTFTAGVPTVWLALADHLESTGHRLKTLRRLVVGGSAAPRSLIERFERMGVEVRQGYGLTETSPVVVQNFIKSHLEALPEEEKLTLKAKTGLPIPLVRLRVADEEGRPVPKDGKALGEVQLKGPWITGGYYKNEEATRSALTPDGFFRTGDIAVWDEEGYIEIKDRLKDLIKSGGEWISSVDLENA
;
A
#
# COMPACT_ATOMS: atom_id res chain seq x y z
N VAL A 1 -5.28 -6.22 12.55
CA VAL A 1 -6.03 -4.98 12.84
C VAL A 1 -6.90 -4.55 11.65
N VAL A 2 -6.85 -5.28 10.54
CA VAL A 2 -7.70 -5.03 9.38
C VAL A 2 -9.08 -5.67 9.57
N PRO A 3 -10.20 -4.93 9.41
CA PRO A 3 -11.54 -5.49 9.53
C PRO A 3 -11.86 -6.55 8.47
N MET A 4 -12.62 -7.59 8.85
CA MET A 4 -13.00 -8.68 7.93
C MET A 4 -13.81 -8.23 6.72
N PHE A 5 -14.53 -7.11 6.80
CA PHE A 5 -15.29 -6.56 5.67
C PHE A 5 -14.42 -5.84 4.62
N HIS A 6 -13.14 -5.56 4.91
CA HIS A 6 -12.18 -5.04 3.93
C HIS A 6 -11.42 -6.18 3.25
N VAL A 7 -11.93 -6.63 2.12
CA VAL A 7 -11.35 -7.71 1.30
C VAL A 7 -10.89 -8.89 2.18
N ASN A 8 -11.79 -9.33 3.09
CA ASN A 8 -11.55 -10.39 4.07
C ASN A 8 -10.27 -10.16 4.90
N ALA A 9 -10.17 -8.97 5.55
CA ALA A 9 -8.98 -8.55 6.28
C ALA A 9 -7.69 -8.64 5.44
N TRP A 10 -7.77 -8.16 4.19
CA TRP A 10 -6.68 -8.24 3.20
C TRP A 10 -6.17 -9.66 2.98
N CYS A 11 -7.05 -10.65 3.03
CA CYS A 11 -6.76 -12.07 2.92
C CYS A 11 -5.76 -12.63 3.95
N LEU A 12 -5.38 -11.85 4.98
CA LEU A 12 -4.43 -12.28 6.01
C LEU A 12 -4.87 -13.53 6.77
N PRO A 13 -6.16 -13.73 7.14
CA PRO A 13 -6.58 -14.95 7.83
C PRO A 13 -6.33 -16.20 7.00
N TYR A 14 -6.55 -16.14 5.68
CA TYR A 14 -6.31 -17.27 4.79
C TYR A 14 -4.81 -17.56 4.63
N ALA A 15 -4.01 -16.51 4.42
CA ALA A 15 -2.57 -16.64 4.32
C ALA A 15 -1.94 -17.19 5.61
N ALA A 16 -2.38 -16.69 6.77
CA ALA A 16 -1.92 -17.16 8.07
C ALA A 16 -2.28 -18.64 8.29
N THR A 17 -3.50 -19.05 7.94
CA THR A 17 -3.92 -20.47 8.01
C THR A 17 -3.07 -21.35 7.10
N LEU A 18 -2.81 -20.90 5.87
CA LEU A 18 -2.03 -21.66 4.89
C LEU A 18 -0.60 -21.98 5.39
N VAL A 19 0.01 -21.05 6.12
CA VAL A 19 1.38 -21.23 6.66
C VAL A 19 1.40 -21.69 8.13
N GLY A 20 0.25 -22.01 8.73
CA GLY A 20 0.15 -22.45 10.11
C GLY A 20 0.52 -21.38 11.15
N ALA A 21 0.39 -20.10 10.82
CA ALA A 21 0.69 -19.01 11.73
C ALA A 21 -0.43 -18.80 12.76
N LYS A 22 -0.06 -18.52 14.02
CA LYS A 22 -1.00 -18.09 15.06
C LYS A 22 -1.70 -16.81 14.64
N GLN A 23 -3.02 -16.77 14.73
CA GLN A 23 -3.83 -15.61 14.45
C GLN A 23 -4.31 -14.96 15.74
N VAL A 24 -4.10 -13.65 15.87
CA VAL A 24 -4.51 -12.86 17.03
C VAL A 24 -5.52 -11.82 16.55
N LEU A 25 -6.74 -11.88 17.08
CA LEU A 25 -7.85 -11.04 16.68
C LEU A 25 -8.13 -10.00 17.77
N PRO A 26 -7.93 -8.69 17.52
CA PRO A 26 -8.07 -7.66 18.55
C PRO A 26 -9.52 -7.37 18.95
N GLY A 27 -10.51 -7.89 18.18
CA GLY A 27 -11.91 -7.55 18.39
C GLY A 27 -12.15 -6.04 18.16
N PRO A 28 -13.04 -5.40 18.93
CA PRO A 28 -13.35 -3.99 18.76
C PRO A 28 -12.34 -3.03 19.38
N ARG A 29 -11.37 -3.54 20.16
CA ARG A 29 -10.40 -2.71 20.89
C ARG A 29 -9.18 -2.42 20.04
N LEU A 30 -9.22 -1.30 19.33
CA LEU A 30 -8.13 -0.84 18.46
C LEU A 30 -7.42 0.39 19.04
N ASP A 31 -7.69 0.74 20.28
CA ASP A 31 -6.95 1.78 20.98
C ASP A 31 -5.50 1.34 21.24
N PRO A 32 -4.55 2.27 21.29
CA PRO A 32 -3.13 1.95 21.39
C PRO A 32 -2.76 1.10 22.61
N ALA A 33 -3.33 1.37 23.78
CA ALA A 33 -3.02 0.63 24.99
C ALA A 33 -3.46 -0.84 24.89
N SER A 34 -4.68 -1.09 24.41
CA SER A 34 -5.19 -2.45 24.16
C SER A 34 -4.36 -3.19 23.11
N LEU A 35 -3.90 -2.50 22.05
CA LEU A 35 -3.04 -3.12 21.03
C LEU A 35 -1.66 -3.49 21.60
N VAL A 36 -1.06 -2.65 22.44
CA VAL A 36 0.22 -2.95 23.10
C VAL A 36 0.10 -4.16 24.00
N GLU A 37 -0.93 -4.20 24.85
CA GLU A 37 -1.21 -5.34 25.74
C GLU A 37 -1.37 -6.63 24.93
N LEU A 38 -2.17 -6.59 23.85
CA LEU A 38 -2.41 -7.73 22.99
C LEU A 38 -1.14 -8.18 22.26
N PHE A 39 -0.37 -7.26 21.69
CA PHE A 39 0.83 -7.60 20.93
C PHE A 39 1.88 -8.25 21.80
N ASP A 40 2.13 -7.70 22.98
CA ASP A 40 3.11 -8.23 23.91
C ASP A 40 2.63 -9.53 24.60
N GLY A 41 1.34 -9.57 24.99
CA GLY A 41 0.76 -10.74 25.67
C GLY A 41 0.67 -11.97 24.76
N GLU A 42 0.35 -11.77 23.49
CA GLU A 42 0.19 -12.85 22.51
C GLU A 42 1.46 -13.11 21.68
N GLY A 43 2.52 -12.33 21.87
CA GLY A 43 3.76 -12.48 21.13
C GLY A 43 3.63 -12.17 19.64
N VAL A 44 2.88 -11.12 19.28
CA VAL A 44 2.63 -10.74 17.88
C VAL A 44 3.93 -10.29 17.23
N THR A 45 4.26 -10.91 16.09
CA THR A 45 5.48 -10.59 15.31
C THR A 45 5.18 -9.81 14.03
N PHE A 46 3.94 -9.87 13.54
CA PHE A 46 3.48 -9.24 12.31
C PHE A 46 2.08 -8.65 12.52
N THR A 47 1.84 -7.46 11.99
CA THR A 47 0.52 -6.84 11.99
C THR A 47 0.29 -6.05 10.69
N ALA A 48 -0.98 -5.74 10.41
CA ALA A 48 -1.36 -4.93 9.25
C ALA A 48 -2.54 -4.02 9.60
N GLY A 49 -2.58 -2.83 9.01
CA GLY A 49 -3.66 -1.88 9.22
C GLY A 49 -3.44 -0.57 8.48
N VAL A 50 -4.29 0.40 8.75
CA VAL A 50 -4.27 1.72 8.14
C VAL A 50 -3.37 2.70 8.90
N PRO A 51 -2.83 3.76 8.25
CA PRO A 51 -1.90 4.71 8.88
C PRO A 51 -2.42 5.33 10.17
N THR A 52 -3.72 5.66 10.25
CA THR A 52 -4.31 6.33 11.43
C THR A 52 -4.16 5.50 12.71
N VAL A 53 -4.30 4.19 12.63
CA VAL A 53 -4.11 3.28 13.78
C VAL A 53 -2.64 3.29 14.21
N TRP A 54 -1.74 3.26 13.24
CA TRP A 54 -0.30 3.21 13.50
C TRP A 54 0.27 4.52 14.01
N LEU A 55 -0.24 5.67 13.54
CA LEU A 55 0.13 6.98 14.09
C LEU A 55 -0.26 7.07 15.57
N ALA A 56 -1.50 6.71 15.91
CA ALA A 56 -1.95 6.69 17.31
C ALA A 56 -1.09 5.73 18.17
N LEU A 57 -0.76 4.55 17.63
CA LEU A 57 0.12 3.60 18.34
C LEU A 57 1.52 4.18 18.54
N ALA A 58 2.11 4.82 17.53
CA ALA A 58 3.43 5.44 17.65
C ALA A 58 3.44 6.56 18.69
N ASP A 59 2.40 7.43 18.72
CA ASP A 59 2.25 8.48 19.74
C ASP A 59 2.20 7.88 21.16
N HIS A 60 1.45 6.81 21.33
CA HIS A 60 1.34 6.12 22.61
C HIS A 60 2.68 5.50 23.06
N LEU A 61 3.38 4.82 22.14
CA LEU A 61 4.67 4.21 22.44
C LEU A 61 5.73 5.25 22.84
N GLU A 62 5.76 6.38 22.14
CA GLU A 62 6.68 7.49 22.45
C GLU A 62 6.34 8.18 23.77
N SER A 63 5.06 8.45 24.03
CA SER A 63 4.62 9.11 25.27
C SER A 63 4.81 8.26 26.52
N THR A 64 4.70 6.93 26.39
CA THR A 64 4.87 6.00 27.51
C THR A 64 6.30 5.48 27.66
N GLY A 65 7.15 5.65 26.64
CA GLY A 65 8.47 5.03 26.57
C GLY A 65 8.41 3.50 26.41
N HIS A 66 7.22 2.94 26.09
CA HIS A 66 7.05 1.51 25.93
C HIS A 66 7.71 1.01 24.65
N ARG A 67 8.34 -0.17 24.69
CA ARG A 67 8.92 -0.85 23.53
C ARG A 67 8.21 -2.18 23.30
N LEU A 68 7.69 -2.35 22.08
CA LEU A 68 7.07 -3.62 21.68
C LEU A 68 8.10 -4.76 21.73
N LYS A 69 7.77 -5.85 22.39
CA LYS A 69 8.73 -6.95 22.68
C LYS A 69 8.99 -7.84 21.46
N THR A 70 7.96 -8.11 20.67
CA THR A 70 8.00 -9.17 19.65
C THR A 70 7.67 -8.69 18.25
N LEU A 71 7.01 -7.52 18.10
CA LEU A 71 6.65 -7.00 16.80
C LEU A 71 7.90 -6.73 15.96
N ARG A 72 7.94 -7.30 14.74
CA ARG A 72 9.06 -7.18 13.80
C ARG A 72 8.66 -6.45 12.52
N ARG A 73 7.41 -6.60 12.11
CA ARG A 73 6.93 -6.04 10.84
C ARG A 73 5.51 -5.51 10.97
N LEU A 74 5.30 -4.38 10.32
CA LEU A 74 4.03 -3.69 10.23
C LEU A 74 3.74 -3.38 8.76
N VAL A 75 2.58 -3.83 8.27
CA VAL A 75 2.13 -3.50 6.92
C VAL A 75 1.13 -2.34 7.00
N VAL A 76 1.35 -1.35 6.18
CA VAL A 76 0.46 -0.19 5.99
C VAL A 76 -0.22 -0.31 4.64
N GLY A 77 -1.53 -0.14 4.61
CA GLY A 77 -2.31 -0.13 3.37
C GLY A 77 -3.57 0.70 3.54
N GLY A 78 -4.37 0.78 2.47
CA GLY A 78 -5.58 1.58 2.42
C GLY A 78 -5.34 3.07 2.12
N SER A 79 -4.19 3.61 2.51
CA SER A 79 -3.65 4.90 2.07
C SER A 79 -2.13 4.91 2.21
N ALA A 80 -1.45 5.91 1.65
CA ALA A 80 -0.01 6.04 1.72
C ALA A 80 0.46 6.19 3.19
N ALA A 81 1.57 5.53 3.53
CA ALA A 81 2.21 5.72 4.82
C ALA A 81 3.02 7.03 4.81
N PRO A 82 2.75 7.97 5.72
CA PRO A 82 3.62 9.12 5.86
C PRO A 82 5.07 8.70 6.15
N ARG A 83 6.03 9.37 5.54
CA ARG A 83 7.46 9.10 5.77
C ARG A 83 7.80 9.11 7.27
N SER A 84 7.25 10.07 8.02
CA SER A 84 7.44 10.17 9.46
C SER A 84 6.96 8.94 10.23
N LEU A 85 5.90 8.28 9.78
CA LEU A 85 5.42 7.01 10.38
C LEU A 85 6.46 5.90 10.19
N ILE A 86 7.02 5.78 8.98
CA ILE A 86 8.05 4.78 8.67
C ILE A 86 9.26 4.99 9.58
N GLU A 87 9.77 6.22 9.65
CA GLU A 87 10.92 6.59 10.49
C GLU A 87 10.72 6.24 11.97
N ARG A 88 9.53 6.55 12.49
CA ARG A 88 9.22 6.30 13.91
C ARG A 88 9.28 4.82 14.25
N PHE A 89 8.61 3.97 13.48
CA PHE A 89 8.61 2.53 13.74
C PHE A 89 9.97 1.88 13.48
N GLU A 90 10.71 2.30 12.46
CA GLU A 90 12.05 1.76 12.20
C GLU A 90 13.04 2.13 13.30
N ARG A 91 12.96 3.32 13.88
CA ARG A 91 13.73 3.67 15.10
C ARG A 91 13.37 2.79 16.31
N MET A 92 12.17 2.23 16.33
CA MET A 92 11.75 1.25 17.34
C MET A 92 12.12 -0.20 16.98
N GLY A 93 12.79 -0.42 15.84
CA GLY A 93 13.17 -1.76 15.35
C GLY A 93 12.06 -2.54 14.66
N VAL A 94 11.00 -1.87 14.24
CA VAL A 94 9.87 -2.47 13.51
C VAL A 94 9.93 -2.07 12.04
N GLU A 95 10.11 -3.05 11.15
CA GLU A 95 10.10 -2.84 9.70
C GLU A 95 8.70 -2.41 9.24
N VAL A 96 8.62 -1.31 8.50
CA VAL A 96 7.35 -0.85 7.89
C VAL A 96 7.36 -1.16 6.39
N ARG A 97 6.30 -1.81 5.93
CA ARG A 97 6.07 -2.06 4.50
C ARG A 97 4.76 -1.46 4.06
N GLN A 98 4.76 -0.80 2.92
CA GLN A 98 3.53 -0.39 2.27
C GLN A 98 2.98 -1.51 1.39
N GLY A 99 1.66 -1.65 1.36
CA GLY A 99 0.93 -2.52 0.46
C GLY A 99 -0.16 -1.74 -0.25
N TYR A 100 -0.26 -1.92 -1.57
CA TYR A 100 -1.32 -1.31 -2.37
C TYR A 100 -2.10 -2.39 -3.12
N GLY A 101 -3.38 -2.10 -3.24
CA GLY A 101 -4.33 -2.88 -4.00
C GLY A 101 -5.76 -2.45 -3.71
N LEU A 102 -6.69 -3.11 -4.35
CA LEU A 102 -8.11 -2.81 -4.38
C LEU A 102 -8.90 -4.10 -4.06
N THR A 103 -10.20 -3.97 -3.83
CA THR A 103 -11.09 -5.14 -3.74
C THR A 103 -11.00 -5.97 -5.02
N GLU A 104 -10.96 -5.31 -6.16
CA GLU A 104 -10.82 -5.90 -7.49
C GLU A 104 -9.49 -6.61 -7.73
N THR A 105 -8.53 -6.45 -6.85
CA THR A 105 -7.19 -7.07 -6.95
C THR A 105 -6.91 -8.09 -5.85
N SER A 106 -7.85 -8.47 -5.02
CA SER A 106 -7.92 -9.57 -4.04
C SER A 106 -6.78 -9.67 -3.00
N PRO A 107 -6.38 -8.66 -2.25
CA PRO A 107 -6.34 -7.25 -2.52
C PRO A 107 -5.01 -6.77 -3.08
N VAL A 108 -3.86 -7.38 -2.68
CA VAL A 108 -2.51 -6.83 -2.84
C VAL A 108 -1.95 -7.10 -4.23
N VAL A 109 -1.45 -6.06 -4.87
CA VAL A 109 -0.77 -6.13 -6.17
C VAL A 109 0.57 -5.40 -6.20
N VAL A 110 0.81 -4.51 -5.24
CA VAL A 110 2.09 -3.81 -5.07
C VAL A 110 2.50 -3.91 -3.61
N GLN A 111 3.77 -4.15 -3.37
CA GLN A 111 4.37 -4.12 -2.04
C GLN A 111 5.69 -3.37 -2.07
N ASN A 112 5.94 -2.57 -1.04
CA ASN A 112 7.22 -1.90 -0.90
C ASN A 112 8.23 -2.83 -0.21
N PHE A 113 9.39 -2.97 -0.82
CA PHE A 113 10.60 -3.57 -0.28
C PHE A 113 11.82 -2.99 -0.99
N ILE A 114 12.94 -2.94 -0.33
CA ILE A 114 14.20 -2.48 -0.94
C ILE A 114 14.79 -3.64 -1.75
N LYS A 115 15.17 -3.37 -3.01
CA LYS A 115 15.87 -4.34 -3.85
C LYS A 115 17.28 -4.59 -3.33
N SER A 116 17.80 -5.79 -3.48
CA SER A 116 19.11 -6.18 -2.91
C SER A 116 20.26 -5.25 -3.30
N HIS A 117 20.29 -4.77 -4.54
CA HIS A 117 21.35 -3.86 -5.01
C HIS A 117 21.21 -2.43 -4.45
N LEU A 118 20.06 -2.08 -3.87
CA LEU A 118 19.79 -0.79 -3.24
C LEU A 118 19.95 -0.83 -1.71
N GLU A 119 20.25 -2.01 -1.13
CA GLU A 119 20.42 -2.14 0.33
C GLU A 119 21.64 -1.37 0.86
N ALA A 120 22.64 -1.14 0.02
CA ALA A 120 23.84 -0.38 0.35
C ALA A 120 23.66 1.14 0.31
N LEU A 121 22.49 1.64 -0.12
CA LEU A 121 22.20 3.07 -0.14
C LEU A 121 22.18 3.67 1.28
N PRO A 122 22.48 4.98 1.40
CA PRO A 122 22.28 5.71 2.64
C PRO A 122 20.85 5.55 3.18
N GLU A 123 20.69 5.55 4.51
CA GLU A 123 19.37 5.36 5.15
C GLU A 123 18.32 6.36 4.65
N GLU A 124 18.73 7.60 4.40
CA GLU A 124 17.87 8.67 3.89
C GLU A 124 17.29 8.35 2.50
N GLU A 125 18.12 7.79 1.62
CA GLU A 125 17.69 7.37 0.28
C GLU A 125 16.80 6.12 0.36
N LYS A 126 17.15 5.15 1.22
CA LYS A 126 16.28 3.99 1.49
C LYS A 126 14.93 4.41 2.04
N LEU A 127 14.90 5.39 2.93
CA LEU A 127 13.66 5.91 3.48
C LEU A 127 12.79 6.58 2.40
N THR A 128 13.40 7.30 1.47
CA THR A 128 12.71 7.85 0.30
C THR A 128 12.10 6.74 -0.56
N LEU A 129 12.80 5.63 -0.78
CA LEU A 129 12.25 4.46 -1.48
C LEU A 129 11.12 3.79 -0.70
N LYS A 130 11.27 3.64 0.62
CA LYS A 130 10.25 3.06 1.50
C LYS A 130 8.97 3.90 1.56
N ALA A 131 9.05 5.21 1.35
CA ALA A 131 7.90 6.09 1.27
C ALA A 131 7.09 5.94 -0.04
N LYS A 132 7.67 5.37 -1.10
CA LYS A 132 6.94 5.07 -2.33
C LYS A 132 5.95 3.91 -2.11
N THR A 133 4.95 3.80 -2.98
CA THR A 133 3.96 2.71 -2.92
C THR A 133 4.63 1.34 -3.06
N GLY A 134 5.58 1.18 -3.99
CA GLY A 134 6.41 -0.02 -4.11
C GLY A 134 6.49 -0.64 -5.50
N LEU A 135 6.70 -1.93 -5.54
CA LEU A 135 6.92 -2.74 -6.72
C LEU A 135 5.77 -3.74 -6.93
N PRO A 136 5.41 -4.09 -8.17
CA PRO A 136 4.44 -5.15 -8.42
C PRO A 136 4.92 -6.47 -7.83
N ILE A 137 4.03 -7.19 -7.17
CA ILE A 137 4.33 -8.53 -6.64
C ILE A 137 4.39 -9.56 -7.78
N PRO A 138 5.05 -10.72 -7.57
CA PRO A 138 5.14 -11.76 -8.59
C PRO A 138 3.80 -12.11 -9.24
N LEU A 139 3.80 -12.37 -10.55
CA LEU A 139 2.65 -12.67 -11.41
C LEU A 139 1.73 -11.49 -11.73
N VAL A 140 1.93 -10.31 -11.13
CA VAL A 140 1.23 -9.07 -11.50
C VAL A 140 2.01 -8.35 -12.59
N ARG A 141 1.35 -8.08 -13.70
CA ARG A 141 1.82 -7.15 -14.73
C ARG A 141 1.23 -5.79 -14.43
N LEU A 142 2.09 -4.79 -14.28
CA LEU A 142 1.72 -3.41 -13.99
C LEU A 142 2.27 -2.52 -15.11
N ARG A 143 1.48 -1.56 -15.53
CA ARG A 143 1.95 -0.41 -16.31
C ARG A 143 1.32 0.86 -15.76
N VAL A 144 2.03 1.95 -15.93
CA VAL A 144 1.52 3.31 -15.73
C VAL A 144 1.32 3.88 -17.13
N ALA A 145 0.09 4.22 -17.50
CA ALA A 145 -0.28 4.52 -18.87
C ALA A 145 -0.95 5.90 -19.03
N ASP A 146 -0.69 6.55 -20.16
CA ASP A 146 -1.37 7.78 -20.55
C ASP A 146 -2.85 7.55 -20.95
N GLU A 147 -3.56 8.60 -21.36
CA GLU A 147 -4.97 8.52 -21.75
C GLU A 147 -5.18 7.63 -22.99
N GLU A 148 -4.19 7.50 -23.85
CA GLU A 148 -4.21 6.61 -25.02
C GLU A 148 -3.84 5.16 -24.70
N GLY A 149 -3.52 4.87 -23.44
CA GLY A 149 -3.14 3.55 -22.96
C GLY A 149 -1.69 3.16 -23.24
N ARG A 150 -0.84 4.10 -23.62
CA ARG A 150 0.60 3.89 -23.84
C ARG A 150 1.36 4.03 -22.53
N PRO A 151 2.34 3.15 -22.24
CA PRO A 151 3.17 3.31 -21.04
C PRO A 151 3.90 4.66 -21.03
N VAL A 152 3.83 5.38 -19.92
CA VAL A 152 4.59 6.62 -19.70
C VAL A 152 6.06 6.31 -19.39
N PRO A 153 7.00 7.28 -19.57
CA PRO A 153 8.39 7.12 -19.16
C PRO A 153 8.56 6.75 -17.67
N LYS A 154 9.60 5.96 -17.37
CA LYS A 154 9.99 5.62 -16.00
C LYS A 154 10.96 6.67 -15.43
N ASP A 155 10.57 7.91 -15.41
CA ASP A 155 11.38 9.06 -15.02
C ASP A 155 11.05 9.61 -13.64
N GLY A 156 10.08 8.97 -12.94
CA GLY A 156 9.58 9.41 -11.65
C GLY A 156 8.75 10.70 -11.70
N LYS A 157 8.34 11.15 -12.90
CA LYS A 157 7.64 12.43 -13.11
C LYS A 157 6.39 12.30 -13.95
N ALA A 158 6.47 11.54 -15.04
CA ALA A 158 5.35 11.36 -15.95
C ALA A 158 4.18 10.67 -15.27
N LEU A 159 3.05 11.36 -15.16
CA LEU A 159 1.83 10.85 -14.57
C LEU A 159 1.09 9.92 -15.55
N GLY A 160 0.49 8.86 -15.02
CA GLY A 160 -0.37 7.98 -15.78
C GLY A 160 -1.26 7.14 -14.88
N GLU A 161 -2.28 6.51 -15.46
CA GLU A 161 -3.16 5.58 -14.75
C GLU A 161 -2.44 4.26 -14.50
N VAL A 162 -2.51 3.76 -13.26
CA VAL A 162 -2.06 2.41 -12.93
C VAL A 162 -3.01 1.39 -13.55
N GLN A 163 -2.47 0.53 -14.41
CA GLN A 163 -3.22 -0.55 -15.06
C GLN A 163 -2.59 -1.90 -14.73
N LEU A 164 -3.42 -2.87 -14.37
CA LEU A 164 -3.00 -4.13 -13.75
C LEU A 164 -3.54 -5.34 -14.51
N LYS A 165 -2.74 -6.42 -14.59
CA LYS A 165 -3.15 -7.71 -15.11
C LYS A 165 -2.48 -8.82 -14.31
N GLY A 166 -3.26 -9.81 -13.85
CA GLY A 166 -2.76 -10.92 -13.06
C GLY A 166 -3.85 -11.96 -12.80
N PRO A 167 -3.49 -13.14 -12.29
CA PRO A 167 -4.42 -14.28 -12.17
C PRO A 167 -5.52 -14.09 -11.12
N TRP A 168 -5.37 -13.16 -10.18
CA TRP A 168 -6.36 -12.88 -9.13
C TRP A 168 -7.03 -11.50 -9.27
N ILE A 169 -6.77 -10.79 -10.37
CA ILE A 169 -7.44 -9.51 -10.66
C ILE A 169 -8.81 -9.83 -11.26
N THR A 170 -9.82 -9.05 -10.86
CA THR A 170 -11.20 -9.28 -11.29
C THR A 170 -11.33 -9.35 -12.81
N GLY A 171 -12.16 -10.26 -13.27
CA GLY A 171 -12.57 -10.33 -14.69
C GLY A 171 -13.76 -9.43 -15.03
N GLY A 172 -14.36 -8.76 -14.02
CA GLY A 172 -15.49 -7.87 -14.25
C GLY A 172 -16.44 -7.78 -13.05
N TYR A 173 -17.50 -7.02 -13.21
CA TYR A 173 -18.53 -6.76 -12.20
C TYR A 173 -19.79 -7.57 -12.47
N TYR A 174 -20.32 -8.22 -11.44
CA TYR A 174 -21.48 -9.09 -11.54
C TYR A 174 -22.71 -8.33 -12.07
N LYS A 175 -23.31 -8.85 -13.15
CA LYS A 175 -24.48 -8.27 -13.84
C LYS A 175 -24.33 -6.77 -14.20
N ASN A 176 -23.10 -6.31 -14.44
CA ASN A 176 -22.82 -4.94 -14.85
C ASN A 176 -21.79 -4.93 -15.98
N GLU A 177 -22.26 -5.17 -17.21
CA GLU A 177 -21.41 -5.25 -18.40
C GLU A 177 -20.81 -3.89 -18.77
N GLU A 178 -21.52 -2.79 -18.51
CA GLU A 178 -21.05 -1.44 -18.80
C GLU A 178 -19.85 -1.10 -17.92
N ALA A 179 -19.97 -1.29 -16.59
CA ALA A 179 -18.87 -1.09 -15.67
C ALA A 179 -17.69 -2.04 -15.97
N THR A 180 -17.97 -3.28 -16.37
CA THR A 180 -16.92 -4.23 -16.76
C THR A 180 -16.15 -3.76 -17.98
N ARG A 181 -16.82 -3.29 -19.02
CA ARG A 181 -16.18 -2.75 -20.24
C ARG A 181 -15.36 -1.51 -19.96
N SER A 182 -15.86 -0.63 -19.09
CA SER A 182 -15.17 0.60 -18.70
C SER A 182 -13.91 0.31 -17.87
N ALA A 183 -13.95 -0.74 -17.04
CA ALA A 183 -12.85 -1.11 -16.14
C ALA A 183 -11.74 -1.91 -16.82
N LEU A 184 -11.95 -2.42 -18.02
CA LEU A 184 -10.95 -3.24 -18.72
C LEU A 184 -10.50 -2.57 -20.02
N THR A 185 -9.19 -2.60 -20.25
CA THR A 185 -8.63 -2.18 -21.55
C THR A 185 -8.83 -3.29 -22.60
N PRO A 186 -8.77 -2.96 -23.92
CA PRO A 186 -8.90 -3.96 -24.97
C PRO A 186 -7.89 -5.11 -24.89
N ASP A 187 -6.70 -4.87 -24.33
CA ASP A 187 -5.65 -5.88 -24.12
C ASP A 187 -5.73 -6.55 -22.74
N GLY A 188 -6.84 -6.32 -22.00
CA GLY A 188 -7.21 -7.02 -20.78
C GLY A 188 -6.48 -6.59 -19.51
N PHE A 189 -6.04 -5.33 -19.43
CA PHE A 189 -5.62 -4.73 -18.16
C PHE A 189 -6.82 -4.11 -17.45
N PHE A 190 -6.84 -4.27 -16.13
CA PHE A 190 -7.79 -3.59 -15.26
C PHE A 190 -7.33 -2.16 -15.00
N ARG A 191 -8.23 -1.20 -15.21
CA ARG A 191 -8.04 0.22 -14.92
C ARG A 191 -8.35 0.50 -13.47
N THR A 192 -7.37 0.96 -12.72
CA THR A 192 -7.56 1.19 -11.27
C THR A 192 -8.24 2.53 -10.96
N GLY A 193 -8.12 3.49 -11.86
CA GLY A 193 -8.47 4.88 -11.60
C GLY A 193 -7.51 5.58 -10.63
N ASP A 194 -6.39 4.97 -10.30
CA ASP A 194 -5.33 5.58 -9.51
C ASP A 194 -4.22 6.10 -10.43
N ILE A 195 -3.78 7.31 -10.17
CA ILE A 195 -2.71 7.97 -10.93
C ILE A 195 -1.41 7.84 -10.18
N ALA A 196 -0.35 7.49 -10.91
CA ALA A 196 0.97 7.29 -10.35
C ALA A 196 2.06 7.81 -11.28
N VAL A 197 3.24 7.95 -10.71
CA VAL A 197 4.51 7.97 -11.42
C VAL A 197 5.23 6.65 -11.19
N TRP A 198 6.19 6.30 -12.04
CA TRP A 198 7.12 5.20 -11.79
C TRP A 198 8.55 5.62 -12.15
N ASP A 199 9.51 5.07 -11.41
CA ASP A 199 10.91 5.37 -11.63
C ASP A 199 11.64 4.29 -12.45
N GLU A 200 12.91 4.53 -12.75
CA GLU A 200 13.77 3.61 -13.51
C GLU A 200 13.91 2.25 -12.81
N GLU A 201 13.86 2.24 -11.49
CA GLU A 201 13.87 1.01 -10.69
C GLU A 201 12.51 0.28 -10.69
N GLY A 202 11.47 0.90 -11.23
CA GLY A 202 10.12 0.35 -11.34
C GLY A 202 9.26 0.51 -10.08
N TYR A 203 9.71 1.29 -9.08
CA TYR A 203 8.84 1.67 -7.98
C TYR A 203 7.77 2.63 -8.48
N ILE A 204 6.52 2.34 -8.14
CA ILE A 204 5.44 3.28 -8.36
C ILE A 204 5.21 4.13 -7.11
N GLU A 205 4.69 5.32 -7.34
CA GLU A 205 4.21 6.21 -6.30
C GLU A 205 2.83 6.74 -6.71
N ILE A 206 1.78 6.32 -5.98
CA ILE A 206 0.42 6.81 -6.20
C ILE A 206 0.37 8.29 -5.80
N LYS A 207 -0.11 9.12 -6.71
CA LYS A 207 -0.21 10.57 -6.53
C LYS A 207 -1.63 11.02 -6.24
N ASP A 208 -2.62 10.43 -6.92
CA ASP A 208 -4.01 10.86 -6.79
C ASP A 208 -4.98 9.82 -7.36
N ARG A 209 -6.27 10.09 -7.26
CA ARG A 209 -7.34 9.44 -8.00
C ARG A 209 -7.62 10.19 -9.30
N LEU A 210 -7.84 9.46 -10.39
CA LEU A 210 -8.15 10.05 -11.70
C LEU A 210 -9.33 11.05 -11.63
N LYS A 211 -10.33 10.76 -10.81
CA LYS A 211 -11.52 11.61 -10.60
C LYS A 211 -11.24 12.90 -9.84
N ASP A 212 -10.16 12.93 -9.05
CA ASP A 212 -9.81 14.05 -8.16
C ASP A 212 -8.68 14.91 -8.77
N LEU A 213 -8.09 14.46 -9.89
CA LEU A 213 -7.07 15.20 -10.65
C LEU A 213 -7.63 16.49 -11.25
N ILE A 214 -6.85 17.54 -11.14
CA ILE A 214 -7.13 18.82 -11.77
C ILE A 214 -6.48 18.85 -13.15
N LYS A 215 -7.27 19.08 -14.21
CA LYS A 215 -6.73 19.32 -15.56
C LYS A 215 -6.60 20.84 -15.79
N SER A 216 -5.38 21.31 -16.01
CA SER A 216 -5.12 22.70 -16.36
C SER A 216 -4.10 22.79 -17.48
N GLY A 217 -4.45 23.50 -18.56
CA GLY A 217 -3.53 23.69 -19.70
C GLY A 217 -3.10 22.42 -20.44
N GLY A 218 -3.84 21.29 -20.27
CA GLY A 218 -3.47 20.00 -20.85
C GLY A 218 -2.55 19.14 -19.97
N GLU A 219 -2.20 19.61 -18.77
CA GLU A 219 -1.41 18.89 -17.80
C GLU A 219 -2.28 18.39 -16.64
N TRP A 220 -1.88 17.27 -16.04
CA TRP A 220 -2.47 16.73 -14.86
C TRP A 220 -1.78 17.30 -13.61
N ILE A 221 -2.56 17.84 -12.69
CA ILE A 221 -2.08 18.40 -11.42
C ILE A 221 -2.71 17.57 -10.30
N SER A 222 -1.89 16.99 -9.43
CA SER A 222 -2.35 16.27 -8.26
C SER A 222 -3.00 17.23 -7.26
N SER A 223 -4.21 16.92 -6.81
CA SER A 223 -4.89 17.67 -5.76
C SER A 223 -4.12 17.61 -4.45
N VAL A 224 -3.51 16.46 -4.16
CA VAL A 224 -2.70 16.23 -2.96
C VAL A 224 -1.41 17.09 -2.96
N ASP A 225 -0.76 17.23 -4.12
CA ASP A 225 0.44 18.08 -4.23
C ASP A 225 0.09 19.56 -4.02
N LEU A 226 -1.10 20.00 -4.45
CA LEU A 226 -1.58 21.36 -4.23
C LEU A 226 -1.96 21.64 -2.75
N GLU A 227 -2.50 20.64 -2.06
CA GLU A 227 -2.84 20.76 -0.64
C GLU A 227 -1.60 20.81 0.25
N ASN A 228 -0.47 20.28 -0.21
CA ASN A 228 0.79 20.23 0.52
C ASN A 228 1.77 21.35 0.14
N ALA A 229 1.44 22.22 -0.81
CA ALA A 229 2.27 23.34 -1.26
C ALA A 229 1.98 24.63 -0.48
#